data_a9b10cbe07fb0b6c0a6c462afac9f2b0
#
_entry.id   a9b10cbe07fb0b6c0a6c462afac9f2b0
#
_cell.length_a   1.000
_cell.length_b   1.000
_cell.length_c   1.000
_cell.angle_alpha   90.00
_cell.angle_beta   90.00
_cell.angle_gamma   90.00
#
_symmetry.space_group_name_H-M   'P 1'
#
loop_
_entity.id
_entity.type
_entity.pdbx_description
1 polymer ?
#
loop_
_entity_poly.entity_id
_entity_poly.type
_entity_poly.pdbx_seq_one_letter_code
_entity_poly.pdbx_strand_id
1 'polypeptide(L)'
;MQLLTNGSRWHIHHGDCIPHMAEMPEASIDFSVFSPPFPSLYAYTSEACDIGNSEDVRTEAKLHLSFFYRQLARVVKPGRAIVVHVAQIPRMKRSGEVGLHDFRGLNIRIGERAGLVFEYDWCVSKNPQSQAIRTKSRELQFAGLERDRVRSRGSLPDYLVKFRVPGDNAVVVDSDCQVSRNDWIDWAEACWTWREIRETDTLNVRAGRGEEDT
;
A
#
# COMPACT_ATOMS: atom_id res chain seq x y z
N MET A 1 17.29 14.16 2.56
CA MET A 1 17.06 13.14 1.50
C MET A 1 17.99 13.39 0.33
N GLN A 2 18.58 12.35 -0.21
CA GLN A 2 19.54 12.49 -1.31
C GLN A 2 18.85 12.22 -2.65
N LEU A 3 19.04 13.12 -3.64
CA LEU A 3 18.65 12.84 -5.02
C LEU A 3 19.56 11.75 -5.59
N LEU A 4 19.01 10.60 -5.92
CA LEU A 4 19.75 9.48 -6.51
C LEU A 4 19.93 9.65 -8.02
N THR A 5 18.84 10.01 -8.69
CA THR A 5 18.83 10.22 -10.14
C THR A 5 17.61 11.03 -10.55
N ASN A 6 17.66 11.61 -11.72
CA ASN A 6 16.56 12.37 -12.29
C ASN A 6 16.50 12.21 -13.81
N GLY A 7 15.34 12.48 -14.35
CA GLY A 7 15.10 12.66 -15.78
C GLY A 7 14.33 13.95 -16.01
N SER A 8 14.01 14.28 -17.23
CA SER A 8 13.24 15.49 -17.55
C SER A 8 11.84 15.51 -16.92
N ARG A 9 11.31 14.35 -16.54
CA ARG A 9 9.94 14.18 -16.01
C ARG A 9 9.85 13.43 -14.69
N TRP A 10 10.97 13.02 -14.09
CA TRP A 10 10.98 12.25 -12.86
C TRP A 10 12.24 12.50 -12.04
N HIS A 11 12.09 12.33 -10.73
CA HIS A 11 13.17 12.41 -9.75
C HIS A 11 13.06 11.25 -8.78
N ILE A 12 14.18 10.65 -8.40
CA ILE A 12 14.26 9.60 -7.38
C ILE A 12 15.10 10.11 -6.23
N HIS A 13 14.51 10.10 -5.05
CA HIS A 13 15.16 10.49 -3.82
C HIS A 13 15.26 9.30 -2.86
N HIS A 14 16.38 9.17 -2.18
CA HIS A 14 16.60 8.18 -1.13
C HIS A 14 16.70 8.87 0.23
N GLY A 15 15.94 8.40 1.21
CA GLY A 15 15.95 8.92 2.58
C GLY A 15 14.56 8.92 3.21
N ASP A 16 14.46 9.47 4.42
CA ASP A 16 13.19 9.62 5.10
C ASP A 16 12.28 10.60 4.36
N CYS A 17 11.10 10.13 3.99
CA CYS A 17 10.14 10.92 3.21
C CYS A 17 9.45 12.01 4.04
N ILE A 18 9.36 11.89 5.37
CA ILE A 18 8.64 12.84 6.22
C ILE A 18 9.35 14.21 6.23
N PRO A 19 10.65 14.31 6.54
CA PRO A 19 11.37 15.57 6.43
C PRO A 19 11.37 16.14 5.01
N HIS A 20 11.49 15.28 4.01
CA HIS A 20 11.47 15.74 2.61
C HIS A 20 10.12 16.37 2.25
N MET A 21 9.01 15.72 2.59
CA MET A 21 7.69 16.31 2.38
C MET A 21 7.50 17.61 3.17
N ALA A 22 8.09 17.74 4.37
CA ALA A 22 7.99 18.97 5.16
C ALA A 22 8.61 20.20 4.44
N GLU A 23 9.60 19.99 3.60
CA GLU A 23 10.23 21.01 2.76
C GLU A 23 9.46 21.33 1.47
N MET A 24 8.54 20.44 1.07
CA MET A 24 7.75 20.66 -0.16
C MET A 24 6.70 21.76 0.05
N PRO A 25 6.40 22.55 -0.98
CA PRO A 25 5.30 23.53 -0.93
C PRO A 25 3.95 22.85 -0.62
N GLU A 26 3.08 23.57 0.08
CA GLU A 26 1.69 23.14 0.25
C GLU A 26 0.97 23.04 -1.09
N ALA A 27 0.03 22.10 -1.20
CA ALA A 27 -0.81 21.91 -2.38
C ALA A 27 0.00 21.88 -3.70
N SER A 28 1.16 21.19 -3.69
CA SER A 28 2.06 21.09 -4.85
C SER A 28 1.91 19.79 -5.64
N ILE A 29 1.31 18.75 -5.04
CA ILE A 29 1.20 17.40 -5.61
C ILE A 29 -0.21 17.16 -6.14
N ASP A 30 -0.32 16.66 -7.37
CA ASP A 30 -1.60 16.37 -8.01
C ASP A 30 -2.15 14.98 -7.68
N PHE A 31 -1.28 13.99 -7.41
CA PHE A 31 -1.68 12.63 -7.10
C PHE A 31 -0.59 11.93 -6.30
N SER A 32 -0.99 11.09 -5.36
CA SER A 32 -0.06 10.24 -4.60
C SER A 32 -0.53 8.79 -4.60
N VAL A 33 0.40 7.86 -4.86
CA VAL A 33 0.19 6.43 -4.69
C VAL A 33 1.39 5.83 -3.97
N PHE A 34 1.15 5.04 -2.93
CA PHE A 34 2.22 4.41 -2.15
C PHE A 34 1.74 3.17 -1.40
N SER A 35 2.70 2.38 -0.93
CA SER A 35 2.48 1.32 0.04
C SER A 35 3.35 1.62 1.26
N PRO A 36 2.77 1.85 2.45
CA PRO A 36 3.56 2.07 3.64
C PRO A 36 4.31 0.78 4.03
N PRO A 37 5.45 0.88 4.71
CA PRO A 37 6.09 -0.30 5.28
C PRO A 37 5.11 -1.07 6.18
N PHE A 38 5.19 -2.40 6.11
CA PHE A 38 4.36 -3.27 6.94
C PHE A 38 5.09 -3.54 8.26
N PRO A 39 4.64 -2.95 9.37
CA PRO A 39 5.32 -3.10 10.66
C PRO A 39 5.41 -4.56 11.07
N SER A 40 6.53 -4.93 11.68
CA SER A 40 6.84 -6.28 12.16
C SER A 40 6.96 -7.39 11.11
N LEU A 41 6.70 -7.12 9.83
CA LEU A 41 6.88 -8.12 8.75
C LEU A 41 8.23 -8.01 8.06
N TYR A 42 8.67 -6.80 7.76
CA TYR A 42 9.92 -6.55 7.02
C TYR A 42 10.65 -5.38 7.66
N ALA A 43 11.91 -5.60 8.07
CA ALA A 43 12.87 -4.55 8.36
C ALA A 43 13.60 -4.19 7.06
N TYR A 44 13.55 -2.94 6.66
CA TYR A 44 14.21 -2.46 5.43
C TYR A 44 15.59 -1.88 5.73
N THR A 45 15.74 -1.26 6.89
CA THR A 45 16.98 -0.66 7.39
C THR A 45 17.16 -0.96 8.88
N SER A 46 18.28 -0.58 9.46
CA SER A 46 18.51 -0.60 10.92
C SER A 46 18.11 0.71 11.62
N GLU A 47 17.60 1.68 10.87
CA GLU A 47 17.26 3.00 11.38
C GLU A 47 15.99 2.98 12.24
N ALA A 48 15.98 3.76 13.30
CA ALA A 48 14.83 3.87 14.22
C ALA A 48 13.58 4.47 13.55
N CYS A 49 13.75 5.25 12.47
CA CYS A 49 12.64 5.83 11.72
C CYS A 49 12.02 4.86 10.71
N ASP A 50 12.60 3.66 10.51
CA ASP A 50 12.00 2.64 9.66
C ASP A 50 10.79 2.02 10.33
N ILE A 51 9.61 2.31 9.81
CA ILE A 51 8.33 1.78 10.30
C ILE A 51 8.30 0.24 10.29
N GLY A 52 9.05 -0.39 9.38
CA GLY A 52 9.18 -1.84 9.32
C GLY A 52 9.79 -2.45 10.59
N ASN A 53 10.65 -1.72 11.28
CA ASN A 53 11.28 -2.13 12.54
C ASN A 53 10.35 -2.08 13.74
N SER A 54 9.20 -1.37 13.63
CA SER A 54 8.26 -1.24 14.74
C SER A 54 7.64 -2.59 15.08
N GLU A 55 7.86 -3.08 16.28
CA GLU A 55 7.23 -4.32 16.75
C GLU A 55 5.76 -4.11 17.11
N ASP A 56 5.38 -2.90 17.49
CA ASP A 56 4.02 -2.53 17.85
C ASP A 56 3.34 -1.66 16.78
N VAL A 57 2.45 -2.32 16.03
CA VAL A 57 1.61 -1.68 15.02
C VAL A 57 0.67 -0.60 15.61
N ARG A 58 0.34 -0.70 16.91
CA ARG A 58 -0.67 0.16 17.55
C ARG A 58 -0.11 1.45 18.10
N THR A 59 1.16 1.50 18.42
CA THR A 59 1.82 2.67 19.06
C THR A 59 2.82 3.32 18.13
N GLU A 60 4.00 2.77 18.01
CA GLU A 60 5.11 3.38 17.28
C GLU A 60 4.82 3.53 15.79
N ALA A 61 4.45 2.44 15.11
CA ALA A 61 4.11 2.50 13.69
C ALA A 61 2.95 3.48 13.42
N LYS A 62 1.95 3.51 14.30
CA LYS A 62 0.85 4.48 14.23
C LYS A 62 1.34 5.92 14.35
N LEU A 63 2.31 6.19 15.22
CA LEU A 63 2.88 7.53 15.40
C LEU A 63 3.58 8.00 14.13
N HIS A 64 4.48 7.19 13.58
CA HIS A 64 5.19 7.49 12.34
C HIS A 64 4.23 7.71 11.17
N LEU A 65 3.25 6.82 10.99
CA LEU A 65 2.21 6.97 9.97
C LEU A 65 1.40 8.26 10.18
N SER A 66 1.15 8.68 11.43
CA SER A 66 0.42 9.93 11.69
C SER A 66 1.19 11.16 11.22
N PHE A 67 2.50 11.19 11.40
CA PHE A 67 3.35 12.27 10.84
C PHE A 67 3.35 12.24 9.33
N PHE A 68 3.50 11.08 8.74
CA PHE A 68 3.48 10.89 7.29
C PHE A 68 2.16 11.40 6.67
N TYR A 69 1.01 10.96 7.18
CA TYR A 69 -0.29 11.35 6.64
C TYR A 69 -0.58 12.85 6.80
N ARG A 70 -0.08 13.50 7.86
CA ARG A 70 -0.19 14.95 8.03
C ARG A 70 0.55 15.71 6.94
N GLN A 71 1.78 15.28 6.63
CA GLN A 71 2.54 15.90 5.53
C GLN A 71 1.88 15.62 4.19
N LEU A 72 1.39 14.41 3.97
CA LEU A 72 0.70 14.05 2.74
C LEU A 72 -0.56 14.90 2.52
N ALA A 73 -1.38 15.08 3.57
CA ALA A 73 -2.58 15.94 3.51
C ALA A 73 -2.24 17.40 3.19
N ARG A 74 -1.06 17.89 3.59
CA ARG A 74 -0.59 19.25 3.34
C ARG A 74 -0.09 19.44 1.91
N VAL A 75 0.69 18.48 1.38
CA VAL A 75 1.36 18.65 0.09
C VAL A 75 0.47 18.30 -1.10
N VAL A 76 -0.54 17.43 -0.92
CA VAL A 76 -1.48 17.11 -2.01
C VAL A 76 -2.53 18.20 -2.14
N LYS A 77 -2.81 18.61 -3.37
CA LYS A 77 -3.76 19.69 -3.69
C LYS A 77 -5.19 19.34 -3.22
N PRO A 78 -5.99 20.35 -2.81
CA PRO A 78 -7.42 20.17 -2.55
C PRO A 78 -8.15 19.50 -3.72
N GLY A 79 -9.10 18.63 -3.41
CA GLY A 79 -9.89 17.89 -4.40
C GLY A 79 -9.13 16.73 -5.09
N ARG A 80 -7.86 16.54 -4.80
CA ARG A 80 -7.02 15.49 -5.42
C ARG A 80 -7.00 14.21 -4.60
N ALA A 81 -6.65 13.11 -5.27
CA ALA A 81 -6.69 11.77 -4.72
C ALA A 81 -5.34 11.29 -4.18
N ILE A 82 -5.42 10.47 -3.15
CA ILE A 82 -4.32 9.71 -2.56
C ILE A 82 -4.75 8.25 -2.54
N VAL A 83 -3.93 7.34 -3.06
CA VAL A 83 -4.21 5.90 -3.05
C VAL A 83 -3.15 5.17 -2.24
N VAL A 84 -3.60 4.35 -1.30
CA VAL A 84 -2.72 3.61 -0.39
C VAL A 84 -2.93 2.12 -0.59
N HIS A 85 -1.87 1.41 -0.97
CA HIS A 85 -1.88 -0.04 -1.06
C HIS A 85 -1.53 -0.65 0.30
N VAL A 86 -2.46 -1.39 0.87
CA VAL A 86 -2.31 -2.05 2.18
C VAL A 86 -2.88 -3.47 2.16
N ALA A 87 -2.43 -4.28 3.11
CA ALA A 87 -3.03 -5.57 3.45
C ALA A 87 -3.15 -5.71 4.98
N GLN A 88 -3.93 -6.66 5.43
CA GLN A 88 -3.96 -7.00 6.86
C GLN A 88 -2.66 -7.70 7.28
N ILE A 89 -2.19 -7.42 8.48
CA ILE A 89 -0.93 -7.97 9.01
C ILE A 89 -1.23 -9.14 9.94
N PRO A 90 -0.76 -10.35 9.65
CA PRO A 90 -0.87 -11.47 10.58
C PRO A 90 -0.12 -11.19 11.89
N ARG A 91 -0.73 -11.51 13.02
CA ARG A 91 -0.06 -11.46 14.31
C ARG A 91 1.00 -12.55 14.37
N MET A 92 2.17 -12.20 14.83
CA MET A 92 3.29 -13.15 14.89
C MET A 92 3.08 -14.10 16.07
N LYS A 93 3.36 -15.37 15.84
CA LYS A 93 3.24 -16.42 16.87
C LYS A 93 3.99 -16.09 18.17
N ARG A 94 5.09 -15.33 18.08
CA ARG A 94 5.90 -14.88 19.23
C ARG A 94 5.13 -13.94 20.17
N SER A 95 4.06 -13.27 19.70
CA SER A 95 3.21 -12.43 20.54
C SER A 95 2.22 -13.23 21.39
N GLY A 96 2.17 -14.55 21.22
CA GLY A 96 1.18 -15.41 21.92
C GLY A 96 -0.25 -15.26 21.41
N GLU A 97 -0.49 -14.39 20.46
CA GLU A 97 -1.82 -14.11 19.90
C GLU A 97 -1.96 -14.69 18.50
N VAL A 98 -3.15 -15.16 18.17
CA VAL A 98 -3.53 -15.57 16.82
C VAL A 98 -4.52 -14.58 16.26
N GLY A 99 -4.38 -14.24 14.98
CA GLY A 99 -5.29 -13.33 14.31
C GLY A 99 -4.58 -12.31 13.43
N LEU A 100 -5.24 -11.18 13.22
CA LEU A 100 -4.74 -10.12 12.34
C LEU A 100 -4.67 -8.79 13.09
N HIS A 101 -3.73 -7.94 12.70
CA HIS A 101 -3.79 -6.51 12.94
C HIS A 101 -4.60 -5.88 11.82
N ASP A 102 -5.61 -5.10 12.18
CA ASP A 102 -6.39 -4.31 11.23
C ASP A 102 -5.57 -3.12 10.71
N PHE A 103 -4.64 -3.42 9.80
CA PHE A 103 -3.73 -2.40 9.25
C PHE A 103 -4.44 -1.51 8.23
N ARG A 104 -5.39 -2.06 7.45
CA ARG A 104 -6.24 -1.27 6.56
C ARG A 104 -7.05 -0.24 7.35
N GLY A 105 -7.81 -0.66 8.34
CA GLY A 105 -8.60 0.26 9.15
C GLY A 105 -7.74 1.23 9.97
N LEU A 106 -6.52 0.86 10.36
CA LEU A 106 -5.56 1.77 10.98
C LEU A 106 -5.20 2.92 10.04
N ASN A 107 -4.84 2.61 8.79
CA ASN A 107 -4.50 3.63 7.78
C ASN A 107 -5.69 4.54 7.49
N ILE A 108 -6.91 4.00 7.37
CA ILE A 108 -8.13 4.81 7.19
C ILE A 108 -8.30 5.79 8.35
N ARG A 109 -8.26 5.31 9.59
CA ARG A 109 -8.44 6.16 10.78
C ARG A 109 -7.34 7.22 10.95
N ILE A 110 -6.11 6.91 10.55
CA ILE A 110 -5.01 7.89 10.57
C ILE A 110 -5.21 8.94 9.47
N GLY A 111 -5.59 8.53 8.27
CA GLY A 111 -5.89 9.44 7.15
C GLY A 111 -7.00 10.42 7.51
N GLU A 112 -8.12 9.92 8.05
CA GLU A 112 -9.23 10.77 8.50
C GLU A 112 -8.81 11.75 9.61
N ARG A 113 -7.99 11.32 10.56
CA ARG A 113 -7.44 12.20 11.61
C ARG A 113 -6.46 13.24 11.08
N ALA A 114 -5.83 12.97 9.94
CA ALA A 114 -5.00 13.94 9.23
C ALA A 114 -5.82 14.93 8.41
N GLY A 115 -7.14 14.79 8.38
CA GLY A 115 -8.06 15.66 7.65
C GLY A 115 -8.43 15.16 6.24
N LEU A 116 -8.03 13.95 5.87
CA LEU A 116 -8.40 13.35 4.60
C LEU A 116 -9.82 12.76 4.65
N VAL A 117 -10.49 12.70 3.52
CA VAL A 117 -11.79 12.04 3.35
C VAL A 117 -11.55 10.65 2.78
N PHE A 118 -11.92 9.61 3.51
CA PHE A 118 -11.98 8.26 2.97
C PHE A 118 -13.17 8.17 2.00
N GLU A 119 -12.92 7.85 0.75
CA GLU A 119 -13.97 7.80 -0.28
C GLU A 119 -14.34 6.36 -0.63
N TYR A 120 -13.33 5.51 -0.81
CA TYR A 120 -13.55 4.19 -1.38
C TYR A 120 -12.32 3.30 -1.19
N ASP A 121 -12.49 2.00 -1.36
CA ASP A 121 -11.37 1.08 -1.56
C ASP A 121 -11.71 -0.05 -2.53
N TRP A 122 -10.71 -0.49 -3.27
CA TRP A 122 -10.77 -1.69 -4.09
C TRP A 122 -10.13 -2.85 -3.34
N CYS A 123 -10.74 -4.01 -3.50
CA CYS A 123 -10.20 -5.27 -2.99
C CYS A 123 -9.44 -5.98 -4.12
N VAL A 124 -8.20 -6.38 -3.86
CA VAL A 124 -7.40 -7.17 -4.80
C VAL A 124 -7.29 -8.59 -4.28
N SER A 125 -7.93 -9.55 -4.93
CA SER A 125 -7.89 -10.95 -4.51
C SER A 125 -6.50 -11.54 -4.72
N LYS A 126 -6.09 -12.43 -3.82
CA LYS A 126 -4.80 -13.14 -3.87
C LYS A 126 -5.01 -14.63 -4.08
N ASN A 127 -4.13 -15.26 -4.83
CA ASN A 127 -4.13 -16.71 -4.94
C ASN A 127 -3.77 -17.34 -3.59
N PRO A 128 -4.66 -18.17 -3.00
CA PRO A 128 -4.44 -18.77 -1.68
C PRO A 128 -3.18 -19.62 -1.61
N GLN A 129 -2.89 -20.38 -2.66
CA GLN A 129 -1.72 -21.26 -2.69
C GLN A 129 -0.42 -20.46 -2.74
N SER A 130 -0.35 -19.45 -3.60
CA SER A 130 0.81 -18.56 -3.68
C SER A 130 1.04 -17.84 -2.36
N GLN A 131 -0.02 -17.37 -1.71
CA GLN A 131 0.08 -16.71 -0.42
C GLN A 131 0.54 -17.68 0.69
N ALA A 132 0.03 -18.91 0.71
CA ALA A 132 0.45 -19.93 1.67
C ALA A 132 1.94 -20.27 1.55
N ILE A 133 2.45 -20.38 0.32
CA ILE A 133 3.87 -20.65 0.05
C ILE A 133 4.75 -19.48 0.48
N ARG A 134 4.41 -18.26 0.07
CA ARG A 134 5.19 -17.04 0.35
C ARG A 134 5.23 -16.70 1.84
N THR A 135 4.10 -16.80 2.52
CA THR A 135 3.98 -16.41 3.93
C THR A 135 4.23 -17.57 4.89
N LYS A 136 4.35 -18.81 4.38
CA LYS A 136 4.42 -20.04 5.18
C LYS A 136 3.27 -20.13 6.21
N SER A 137 2.12 -19.53 5.87
CA SER A 137 0.97 -19.45 6.75
C SER A 137 0.30 -20.81 6.90
N ARG A 138 0.34 -21.37 8.10
CA ARG A 138 -0.25 -22.67 8.40
C ARG A 138 -1.77 -22.65 8.27
N GLU A 139 -2.41 -21.53 8.48
CA GLU A 139 -3.85 -21.35 8.39
C GLU A 139 -4.39 -21.47 6.96
N LEU A 140 -3.52 -21.27 5.96
CA LEU A 140 -3.84 -21.44 4.53
C LEU A 140 -3.44 -22.80 3.98
N GLN A 141 -2.68 -23.59 4.72
CA GLN A 141 -2.23 -24.90 4.25
C GLN A 141 -3.32 -25.96 4.50
N PHE A 142 -3.50 -26.86 3.54
CA PHE A 142 -4.44 -27.97 3.65
C PHE A 142 -4.20 -28.84 4.91
N ALA A 143 -2.93 -29.06 5.27
CA ALA A 143 -2.56 -29.73 6.51
C ALA A 143 -3.07 -29.01 7.79
N GLY A 144 -3.24 -27.69 7.73
CA GLY A 144 -3.89 -26.91 8.81
C GLY A 144 -5.36 -27.23 8.92
N LEU A 145 -6.04 -27.28 7.78
CA LEU A 145 -7.47 -27.64 7.70
C LEU A 145 -7.74 -29.06 8.23
N GLU A 146 -6.88 -30.00 7.95
CA GLU A 146 -7.00 -31.38 8.45
C GLU A 146 -6.83 -31.50 9.97
N ARG A 147 -5.95 -30.66 10.55
CA ARG A 147 -5.65 -30.70 11.99
C ARG A 147 -6.67 -29.95 12.84
N ASP A 148 -7.02 -28.76 12.41
CA ASP A 148 -7.91 -27.87 13.18
C ASP A 148 -8.60 -26.87 12.22
N ARG A 149 -9.79 -27.24 11.79
CA ARG A 149 -10.59 -26.45 10.85
C ARG A 149 -10.94 -25.06 11.38
N VAL A 150 -11.03 -24.87 12.68
CA VAL A 150 -11.37 -23.59 13.31
C VAL A 150 -10.28 -22.56 13.07
N ARG A 151 -9.04 -23.00 12.89
CA ARG A 151 -7.90 -22.13 12.61
C ARG A 151 -7.66 -21.82 11.13
N SER A 152 -8.39 -22.50 10.25
CA SER A 152 -8.27 -22.25 8.82
C SER A 152 -8.92 -20.95 8.44
N ARG A 153 -8.26 -20.21 7.53
CA ARG A 153 -8.77 -18.96 6.97
C ARG A 153 -8.55 -18.89 5.47
N GLY A 154 -9.27 -17.99 4.79
CA GLY A 154 -9.01 -17.65 3.41
C GLY A 154 -7.72 -16.86 3.22
N SER A 155 -7.33 -16.64 1.98
CA SER A 155 -6.26 -15.71 1.63
C SER A 155 -6.63 -14.29 2.05
N LEU A 156 -5.62 -13.50 2.43
CA LEU A 156 -5.80 -12.10 2.73
C LEU A 156 -5.73 -11.30 1.42
N PRO A 157 -6.75 -10.51 1.11
CA PRO A 157 -6.68 -9.60 -0.02
C PRO A 157 -5.73 -8.44 0.27
N ASP A 158 -5.28 -7.79 -0.80
CA ASP A 158 -4.77 -6.43 -0.70
C ASP A 158 -5.91 -5.43 -0.90
N TYR A 159 -5.70 -4.20 -0.44
CA TYR A 159 -6.64 -3.11 -0.59
C TYR A 159 -5.94 -1.89 -1.18
N LEU A 160 -6.61 -1.23 -2.12
CA LEU A 160 -6.24 0.09 -2.60
C LEU A 160 -7.19 1.10 -1.97
N VAL A 161 -6.77 1.70 -0.88
CA VAL A 161 -7.58 2.66 -0.11
C VAL A 161 -7.44 4.04 -0.75
N LYS A 162 -8.55 4.63 -1.18
CA LYS A 162 -8.59 5.95 -1.79
C LYS A 162 -9.06 6.99 -0.78
N PHE A 163 -8.25 8.04 -0.66
CA PHE A 163 -8.62 9.26 0.04
C PHE A 163 -8.70 10.42 -0.93
N ARG A 164 -9.41 11.45 -0.51
CA ARG A 164 -9.43 12.76 -1.14
C ARG A 164 -9.01 13.84 -0.14
N VAL A 165 -8.21 14.78 -0.59
CA VAL A 165 -7.96 16.01 0.19
C VAL A 165 -9.20 16.89 0.12
N PRO A 166 -9.75 17.38 1.25
CA PRO A 166 -10.92 18.27 1.25
C PRO A 166 -10.73 19.51 0.38
N GLY A 167 -11.81 20.01 -0.16
CA GLY A 167 -11.84 21.18 -1.03
C GLY A 167 -12.13 20.83 -2.48
N ASP A 168 -12.24 21.86 -3.28
CA ASP A 168 -12.57 21.75 -4.69
C ASP A 168 -11.31 21.65 -5.55
N ASN A 169 -11.44 20.92 -6.64
CA ASN A 169 -10.41 20.80 -7.65
C ASN A 169 -10.40 22.08 -8.50
N ALA A 170 -9.49 23.00 -8.21
CA ALA A 170 -9.41 24.30 -8.90
C ALA A 170 -9.14 24.16 -10.41
N VAL A 171 -8.52 23.06 -10.82
CA VAL A 171 -8.27 22.74 -12.23
C VAL A 171 -8.85 21.37 -12.50
N VAL A 172 -9.92 21.32 -13.28
CA VAL A 172 -10.45 20.04 -13.77
C VAL A 172 -9.36 19.40 -14.62
N VAL A 173 -9.01 18.16 -14.31
CA VAL A 173 -8.12 17.38 -15.17
C VAL A 173 -8.86 17.19 -16.48
N ASP A 174 -8.34 17.77 -17.54
CA ASP A 174 -8.93 17.64 -18.86
C ASP A 174 -8.98 16.17 -19.26
N SER A 175 -10.11 15.77 -19.81
CA SER A 175 -10.43 14.38 -20.12
C SER A 175 -9.84 13.90 -21.45
N ASP A 176 -8.75 14.46 -21.91
CA ASP A 176 -7.93 13.83 -22.96
C ASP A 176 -7.41 12.43 -22.57
N CYS A 177 -7.89 11.96 -21.42
CA CYS A 177 -7.74 10.60 -20.99
C CYS A 177 -8.48 9.68 -21.97
N GLN A 178 -7.70 8.99 -22.80
CA GLN A 178 -8.20 8.04 -23.80
C GLN A 178 -8.66 6.70 -23.17
N VAL A 179 -9.22 6.75 -21.98
CA VAL A 179 -9.82 5.57 -21.35
C VAL A 179 -11.16 5.29 -22.01
N SER A 180 -11.28 4.12 -22.61
CA SER A 180 -12.56 3.70 -23.19
C SER A 180 -13.62 3.51 -22.10
N ARG A 181 -14.89 3.64 -22.48
CA ARG A 181 -16.00 3.35 -21.55
C ARG A 181 -15.92 1.93 -20.96
N ASN A 182 -15.50 0.96 -21.77
CA ASN A 182 -15.38 -0.43 -21.33
C ASN A 182 -14.24 -0.58 -20.33
N ASP A 183 -13.07 -0.02 -20.61
CA ASP A 183 -11.95 -0.04 -19.68
C ASP A 183 -12.35 0.61 -18.35
N TRP A 184 -13.10 1.72 -18.40
CA TRP A 184 -13.57 2.36 -17.17
C TRP A 184 -14.53 1.47 -16.39
N ILE A 185 -15.45 0.76 -17.06
CA ILE A 185 -16.37 -0.17 -16.42
C ILE A 185 -15.61 -1.30 -15.74
N ASP A 186 -14.62 -1.88 -16.43
CA ASP A 186 -13.78 -2.95 -15.90
C ASP A 186 -12.96 -2.48 -14.68
N TRP A 187 -12.40 -1.28 -14.74
CA TRP A 187 -11.63 -0.73 -13.62
C TRP A 187 -12.49 -0.27 -12.45
N ALA A 188 -13.76 0.01 -12.68
CA ALA A 188 -14.70 0.38 -11.64
C ALA A 188 -15.18 -0.82 -10.80
N GLU A 189 -14.81 -2.05 -11.15
CA GLU A 189 -15.11 -3.22 -10.34
C GLU A 189 -14.52 -3.10 -8.93
N ALA A 190 -15.33 -3.42 -7.93
CA ALA A 190 -14.95 -3.30 -6.53
C ALA A 190 -13.87 -4.32 -6.10
N CYS A 191 -13.81 -5.44 -6.80
CA CYS A 191 -12.91 -6.54 -6.47
C CYS A 191 -12.15 -6.98 -7.72
N TRP A 192 -10.86 -6.68 -7.75
CA TRP A 192 -9.99 -7.09 -8.84
C TRP A 192 -9.43 -8.48 -8.59
N THR A 193 -9.42 -9.31 -9.62
CA THR A 193 -8.90 -10.67 -9.49
C THR A 193 -7.40 -10.70 -9.73
N TRP A 194 -6.69 -11.61 -9.02
CA TRP A 194 -5.26 -11.82 -9.26
C TRP A 194 -4.93 -12.30 -10.67
N ARG A 195 -5.95 -12.76 -11.44
CA ARG A 195 -5.80 -13.18 -12.84
C ARG A 195 -5.61 -11.98 -13.75
N GLU A 196 -6.17 -10.85 -13.39
CA GLU A 196 -6.08 -9.58 -14.13
C GLU A 196 -4.82 -8.81 -13.73
N ILE A 197 -4.42 -8.91 -12.45
CA ILE A 197 -3.19 -8.30 -11.93
C ILE A 197 -2.13 -9.39 -11.82
N ARG A 198 -1.38 -9.61 -12.87
CA ARG A 198 -0.32 -10.61 -12.88
C ARG A 198 0.93 -10.07 -12.19
N GLU A 199 1.13 -10.44 -10.92
CA GLU A 199 2.41 -10.20 -10.23
C GLU A 199 3.61 -10.81 -10.99
N THR A 200 3.37 -11.87 -11.75
CA THR A 200 4.39 -12.55 -12.55
C THR A 200 4.89 -11.73 -13.72
N ASP A 201 4.05 -10.90 -14.34
CA ASP A 201 4.49 -10.06 -15.45
C ASP A 201 5.46 -8.97 -14.97
N THR A 202 5.26 -8.46 -13.77
CA THR A 202 6.21 -7.57 -13.11
C THR A 202 7.51 -8.27 -12.72
N LEU A 203 7.47 -9.54 -12.37
CA LEU A 203 8.66 -10.32 -12.04
C LEU A 203 9.45 -10.70 -13.29
N ASN A 204 8.80 -10.97 -14.40
CA ASN A 204 9.46 -11.24 -15.68
C ASN A 204 10.14 -9.98 -16.24
N VAL A 205 9.52 -8.83 -16.10
CA VAL A 205 10.16 -7.54 -16.41
C VAL A 205 11.36 -7.27 -15.48
N ARG A 206 11.27 -7.65 -14.21
CA ARG A 206 12.39 -7.52 -13.27
C ARG A 206 13.50 -8.51 -13.52
N ALA A 207 13.16 -9.69 -13.96
CA ALA A 207 14.18 -10.68 -14.21
C ALA A 207 15.11 -10.21 -15.28
N GLY A 208 14.74 -9.14 -16.11
CA GLY A 208 15.71 -8.69 -17.08
C GLY A 208 16.55 -9.86 -17.55
N ARG A 209 16.01 -11.05 -17.53
CA ARG A 209 16.67 -12.19 -18.08
C ARG A 209 16.65 -11.93 -19.56
N GLY A 210 17.60 -11.04 -19.88
CA GLY A 210 18.13 -11.03 -21.18
C GLY A 210 18.21 -12.48 -21.56
N GLU A 211 17.60 -12.84 -22.60
CA GLU A 211 18.09 -13.86 -23.47
C GLU A 211 19.59 -13.57 -23.58
N GLU A 212 20.39 -14.17 -22.73
CA GLU A 212 21.76 -14.32 -23.00
C GLU A 212 21.78 -15.32 -24.15
N ASP A 213 21.97 -14.75 -25.30
CA ASP A 213 22.27 -15.39 -26.54
C ASP A 213 23.26 -16.53 -26.30
N THR A 214 22.84 -17.69 -26.69
CA THR A 214 23.71 -18.79 -27.06
C THR A 214 24.37 -18.50 -28.40
#